data_96d09e654fdfbad80f711eea000de2a6
#
_entry.id   96d09e654fdfbad80f711eea000de2a6
#
_cell.length_a   1.000
_cell.length_b   1.000
_cell.length_c   1.000
_cell.angle_alpha   90.00
_cell.angle_beta   90.00
_cell.angle_gamma   90.00
#
_symmetry.space_group_name_H-M   'P 1'
#
loop_
_entity.id
_entity.type
_entity.pdbx_description
1 polymer ?
#
loop_
_entity_poly.entity_id
_entity_poly.type
_entity_poly.pdbx_seq_one_letter_code
_entity_poly.pdbx_strand_id
1 'polypeptide(L)'
;MKKITKVVCSTALIVGMLGTAQAFSVSAMVRPIITGDVDENFKVDINDVTLLQNGLAGNAELSPRQFYAGDVNFNGVNDVSDVTLIQEHIAGTYEFERNSTASEHIISNFCADYDSGKAMAGTPVTFTATMDSGVTPFSYEFLINGEVVQQKSELNTFTYTFSESGSYDVSVRSYNAIDDCAEETLYNYTVVDAYESESPVICGIHTDKDYIGESDNNVTITANAFMGTAPYQYKFTLDNGLLVQDYSDDNNFFIDMHKLDYENNTPLEIGDHTVLVEVKDANGNTASEEFTFVVNYDKM
;
A
#
# COMPACT_ATOMS: atom_id res chain seq x y z
N MET A 1 8.51 0.25 15.81
CA MET A 1 9.20 -0.25 14.60
C MET A 1 8.39 -1.40 14.06
N LYS A 2 7.51 -1.15 13.10
CA LYS A 2 6.85 -2.23 12.35
C LYS A 2 7.90 -2.88 11.45
N LYS A 3 8.07 -4.19 11.56
CA LYS A 3 8.92 -4.94 10.63
C LYS A 3 8.12 -5.18 9.36
N ILE A 4 8.50 -4.53 8.28
CA ILE A 4 8.00 -4.86 6.94
C ILE A 4 8.56 -6.25 6.60
N THR A 5 7.69 -7.24 6.58
CA THR A 5 8.08 -8.58 6.13
C THR A 5 7.68 -8.70 4.68
N LYS A 6 8.65 -8.57 3.77
CA LYS A 6 8.43 -8.86 2.35
C LYS A 6 8.13 -10.35 2.22
N VAL A 7 6.92 -10.70 1.85
CA VAL A 7 6.53 -12.06 1.48
C VAL A 7 6.29 -12.10 -0.02
N VAL A 8 7.08 -12.88 -0.70
CA VAL A 8 6.97 -13.09 -2.14
C VAL A 8 6.03 -14.25 -2.40
N CYS A 9 4.91 -13.98 -3.06
CA CYS A 9 3.93 -14.99 -3.45
C CYS A 9 4.46 -15.91 -4.55
N SER A 10 4.56 -17.21 -4.26
CA SER A 10 4.64 -18.24 -5.28
C SER A 10 3.37 -19.09 -5.23
N THR A 11 2.75 -19.31 -6.39
CA THR A 11 1.66 -20.28 -6.56
C THR A 11 2.17 -21.68 -6.23
N ALA A 12 1.85 -22.18 -5.03
CA ALA A 12 2.13 -23.56 -4.65
C ALA A 12 0.97 -24.47 -5.07
N LEU A 13 1.29 -25.42 -5.94
CA LEU A 13 0.40 -26.54 -6.27
C LEU A 13 0.26 -27.43 -5.02
N ILE A 14 -0.93 -27.50 -4.43
CA ILE A 14 -1.20 -28.36 -3.27
C ILE A 14 -1.42 -29.79 -3.77
N VAL A 15 -0.47 -30.67 -3.52
CA VAL A 15 -0.66 -32.13 -3.53
C VAL A 15 -0.88 -32.53 -2.08
N GLY A 16 -2.10 -32.99 -1.79
CA GLY A 16 -2.48 -33.42 -0.44
C GLY A 16 -1.74 -34.66 0.03
N MET A 17 -1.10 -34.56 1.19
CA MET A 17 -0.80 -35.70 2.07
C MET A 17 -1.05 -35.27 3.52
N LEU A 18 -1.89 -36.06 4.23
CA LEU A 18 -2.09 -35.93 5.66
C LEU A 18 -0.78 -36.26 6.40
N GLY A 19 -0.21 -35.24 7.03
CA GLY A 19 0.88 -35.37 7.97
C GLY A 19 1.03 -34.01 8.66
N THR A 20 1.21 -34.00 9.98
CA THR A 20 1.37 -32.80 10.79
C THR A 20 2.33 -31.81 10.12
N ALA A 21 1.79 -30.86 9.38
CA ALA A 21 2.57 -29.88 8.66
C ALA A 21 3.00 -28.77 9.63
N GLN A 22 4.28 -28.76 9.97
CA GLN A 22 4.93 -27.51 10.36
C GLN A 22 4.94 -26.63 9.12
N ALA A 23 4.33 -25.46 9.22
CA ALA A 23 4.35 -24.47 8.14
C ALA A 23 5.79 -23.98 7.98
N PHE A 24 6.48 -24.49 6.98
CA PHE A 24 7.70 -23.85 6.49
C PHE A 24 7.27 -22.63 5.67
N SER A 25 7.52 -21.46 6.17
CA SER A 25 7.48 -20.25 5.36
C SER A 25 8.61 -20.34 4.34
N VAL A 26 8.30 -20.80 3.13
CA VAL A 26 9.20 -20.66 1.99
C VAL A 26 9.12 -19.20 1.59
N SER A 27 10.12 -18.42 2.01
CA SER A 27 10.37 -17.10 1.45
C SER A 27 10.67 -17.31 -0.04
N ALA A 28 9.70 -17.06 -0.91
CA ALA A 28 9.94 -17.11 -2.34
C ALA A 28 10.93 -15.98 -2.67
N MET A 29 12.08 -16.34 -3.23
CA MET A 29 13.02 -15.34 -3.72
C MET A 29 12.35 -14.54 -4.83
N VAL A 30 12.30 -13.22 -4.67
CA VAL A 30 11.96 -12.30 -5.75
C VAL A 30 12.96 -12.57 -6.87
N ARG A 31 12.47 -13.03 -8.02
CA ARG A 31 13.29 -13.12 -9.22
C ARG A 31 13.43 -11.70 -9.79
N PRO A 32 14.62 -11.08 -9.81
CA PRO A 32 14.78 -9.77 -10.42
C PRO A 32 14.40 -9.85 -11.91
N ILE A 33 13.76 -8.80 -12.43
CA ILE A 33 13.62 -8.62 -13.86
C ILE A 33 14.93 -8.02 -14.34
N ILE A 34 15.55 -8.69 -15.31
CA ILE A 34 16.75 -8.21 -15.97
C ILE A 34 16.32 -7.58 -17.28
N THR A 35 16.61 -6.30 -17.47
CA THR A 35 16.31 -5.59 -18.70
C THR A 35 16.94 -6.31 -19.91
N GLY A 36 16.13 -6.67 -20.88
CA GLY A 36 16.54 -7.40 -22.07
C GLY A 36 16.51 -8.94 -21.95
N ASP A 37 16.34 -9.50 -20.74
CA ASP A 37 16.22 -10.96 -20.48
C ASP A 37 14.73 -11.37 -20.63
N VAL A 38 14.28 -11.50 -21.86
CA VAL A 38 12.88 -11.75 -22.21
C VAL A 38 12.48 -13.20 -21.93
N ASP A 39 13.41 -14.16 -22.02
CA ASP A 39 13.14 -15.57 -21.75
C ASP A 39 13.34 -15.97 -20.28
N GLU A 40 13.72 -15.00 -19.42
CA GLU A 40 13.89 -15.13 -17.97
C GLU A 40 14.94 -16.18 -17.55
N ASN A 41 16.00 -16.35 -18.35
CA ASN A 41 17.08 -17.30 -18.11
C ASN A 41 18.30 -16.70 -17.38
N PHE A 42 18.25 -15.42 -16.98
CA PHE A 42 19.30 -14.60 -16.35
C PHE A 42 20.45 -14.21 -17.29
N LYS A 43 20.24 -14.23 -18.59
CA LYS A 43 21.19 -13.78 -19.59
C LYS A 43 20.45 -13.00 -20.67
N VAL A 44 21.10 -11.96 -21.14
CA VAL A 44 20.63 -11.25 -22.33
C VAL A 44 21.40 -11.81 -23.52
N ASP A 45 20.73 -12.57 -24.38
CA ASP A 45 21.32 -13.19 -25.56
C ASP A 45 20.36 -13.22 -26.76
N ILE A 46 20.75 -13.90 -27.83
CA ILE A 46 19.95 -13.92 -29.09
C ILE A 46 18.59 -14.62 -28.93
N ASN A 47 18.38 -15.43 -27.87
CA ASN A 47 17.11 -16.08 -27.65
C ASN A 47 16.06 -15.05 -27.20
N ASP A 48 16.47 -14.04 -26.42
CA ASP A 48 15.60 -12.93 -26.00
C ASP A 48 15.11 -12.11 -27.20
N VAL A 49 16.05 -11.78 -28.09
CA VAL A 49 15.73 -11.12 -29.37
C VAL A 49 14.71 -11.95 -30.17
N THR A 50 14.93 -13.26 -30.23
CA THR A 50 14.06 -14.18 -30.98
C THR A 50 12.66 -14.26 -30.35
N LEU A 51 12.60 -14.34 -29.02
CA LEU A 51 11.32 -14.40 -28.30
C LEU A 51 10.54 -13.09 -28.46
N LEU A 52 11.22 -11.94 -28.29
CA LEU A 52 10.60 -10.64 -28.45
C LEU A 52 10.07 -10.44 -29.88
N GLN A 53 10.86 -10.80 -30.92
CA GLN A 53 10.44 -10.75 -32.32
C GLN A 53 9.22 -11.65 -32.59
N ASN A 54 9.17 -12.83 -31.99
CA ASN A 54 8.01 -13.72 -32.10
C ASN A 54 6.77 -13.11 -31.42
N GLY A 55 6.94 -12.46 -30.26
CA GLY A 55 5.86 -11.71 -29.60
C GLY A 55 5.31 -10.60 -30.50
N LEU A 56 6.20 -9.77 -31.06
CA LEU A 56 5.82 -8.69 -31.99
C LEU A 56 5.14 -9.17 -33.26
N ALA A 57 5.53 -10.34 -33.76
CA ALA A 57 4.91 -10.97 -34.94
C ALA A 57 3.59 -11.70 -34.63
N GLY A 58 3.18 -11.76 -33.35
CA GLY A 58 2.00 -12.52 -32.92
C GLY A 58 2.17 -14.05 -32.95
N ASN A 59 3.41 -14.54 -33.04
CA ASN A 59 3.74 -15.97 -33.05
C ASN A 59 3.98 -16.53 -31.63
N ALA A 60 4.14 -15.67 -30.63
CA ALA A 60 4.26 -16.01 -29.22
C ALA A 60 3.45 -15.01 -28.37
N GLU A 61 2.87 -15.47 -27.29
CA GLU A 61 2.26 -14.61 -26.27
C GLU A 61 3.32 -14.35 -25.20
N LEU A 62 3.64 -13.07 -24.97
CA LEU A 62 4.58 -12.69 -23.93
C LEU A 62 3.81 -12.53 -22.60
N SER A 63 4.36 -13.08 -21.53
CA SER A 63 3.87 -12.77 -20.18
C SER A 63 4.09 -11.28 -19.84
N PRO A 64 3.36 -10.72 -18.87
CA PRO A 64 3.62 -9.35 -18.41
C PRO A 64 5.07 -9.08 -18.02
N ARG A 65 5.73 -10.05 -17.38
CA ARG A 65 7.15 -9.95 -17.00
C ARG A 65 8.07 -9.92 -18.23
N GLN A 66 7.81 -10.78 -19.21
CA GLN A 66 8.55 -10.83 -20.48
C GLN A 66 8.36 -9.56 -21.28
N PHE A 67 7.13 -9.02 -21.28
CA PHE A 67 6.82 -7.73 -21.91
C PHE A 67 7.64 -6.61 -21.28
N TYR A 68 7.67 -6.57 -19.94
CA TYR A 68 8.43 -5.56 -19.20
C TYR A 68 9.94 -5.70 -19.37
N ALA A 69 10.46 -6.94 -19.40
CA ALA A 69 11.88 -7.19 -19.68
C ALA A 69 12.29 -6.78 -21.09
N GLY A 70 11.35 -6.87 -22.04
CA GLY A 70 11.55 -6.53 -23.45
C GLY A 70 11.50 -5.04 -23.77
N ASP A 71 10.81 -4.21 -22.98
CA ASP A 71 10.75 -2.76 -23.13
C ASP A 71 12.04 -2.13 -22.55
N VAL A 72 13.11 -2.19 -23.32
CA VAL A 72 14.45 -1.80 -22.88
C VAL A 72 14.73 -0.29 -22.99
N ASN A 73 13.85 0.45 -23.65
CA ASN A 73 13.88 1.91 -23.72
C ASN A 73 12.84 2.59 -22.82
N PHE A 74 12.04 1.78 -22.08
CA PHE A 74 11.06 2.20 -21.07
C PHE A 74 9.97 3.16 -21.59
N ASN A 75 9.60 3.02 -22.89
CA ASN A 75 8.55 3.83 -23.48
C ASN A 75 7.12 3.26 -23.30
N GLY A 76 7.00 2.08 -22.65
CA GLY A 76 5.75 1.38 -22.36
C GLY A 76 5.23 0.53 -23.52
N VAL A 77 6.00 0.35 -24.59
CA VAL A 77 5.61 -0.42 -25.77
C VAL A 77 6.79 -1.25 -26.23
N ASN A 78 6.60 -2.56 -26.37
CA ASN A 78 7.57 -3.40 -27.08
C ASN A 78 7.44 -3.18 -28.59
N ASP A 79 8.52 -2.77 -29.23
CA ASP A 79 8.58 -2.60 -30.68
C ASP A 79 9.96 -2.96 -31.28
N VAL A 80 10.17 -2.63 -32.55
CA VAL A 80 11.42 -2.97 -33.27
C VAL A 80 12.63 -2.21 -32.73
N SER A 81 12.41 -1.08 -32.03
CA SER A 81 13.52 -0.33 -31.41
C SER A 81 14.09 -1.08 -30.24
N ASP A 82 13.25 -1.74 -29.42
CA ASP A 82 13.72 -2.57 -28.30
C ASP A 82 14.52 -3.76 -28.79
N VAL A 83 14.02 -4.44 -29.82
CA VAL A 83 14.76 -5.52 -30.49
C VAL A 83 16.14 -5.05 -30.93
N THR A 84 16.22 -3.86 -31.53
CA THR A 84 17.49 -3.28 -32.00
C THR A 84 18.42 -2.99 -30.83
N LEU A 85 17.92 -2.39 -29.75
CA LEU A 85 18.71 -2.07 -28.55
C LEU A 85 19.23 -3.32 -27.83
N ILE A 86 18.43 -4.40 -27.78
CA ILE A 86 18.91 -5.69 -27.25
C ILE A 86 20.03 -6.26 -28.13
N GLN A 87 19.90 -6.19 -29.45
CA GLN A 87 20.96 -6.64 -30.38
C GLN A 87 22.24 -5.80 -30.23
N GLU A 88 22.12 -4.49 -30.08
CA GLU A 88 23.25 -3.59 -29.85
C GLU A 88 23.93 -3.86 -28.50
N HIS A 89 23.14 -4.17 -27.46
CA HIS A 89 23.66 -4.58 -26.17
C HIS A 89 24.46 -5.90 -26.27
N ILE A 90 23.94 -6.92 -26.94
CA ILE A 90 24.62 -8.18 -27.19
C ILE A 90 25.93 -7.97 -27.98
N ALA A 91 25.91 -7.01 -28.93
CA ALA A 91 27.09 -6.63 -29.71
C ALA A 91 28.11 -5.80 -28.91
N GLY A 92 27.78 -5.36 -27.70
CA GLY A 92 28.63 -4.52 -26.83
C GLY A 92 28.72 -3.06 -27.30
N THR A 93 27.78 -2.59 -28.12
CA THR A 93 27.71 -1.22 -28.65
C THR A 93 26.72 -0.33 -27.89
N TYR A 94 25.86 -0.91 -27.06
CA TYR A 94 24.87 -0.24 -26.24
C TYR A 94 24.82 -0.86 -24.86
N GLU A 95 24.77 -0.04 -23.81
CA GLU A 95 24.48 -0.49 -22.44
C GLU A 95 23.11 0.02 -22.07
N PHE A 96 22.26 -0.86 -21.54
CA PHE A 96 20.99 -0.44 -21.00
C PHE A 96 21.23 0.56 -19.87
N GLU A 97 20.52 1.67 -19.90
CA GLU A 97 20.43 2.52 -18.71
C GLU A 97 19.90 1.63 -17.59
N ARG A 98 20.73 1.43 -16.57
CA ARG A 98 20.29 0.67 -15.39
C ARG A 98 19.20 1.48 -14.72
N ASN A 99 17.98 1.29 -15.11
CA ASN A 99 16.90 1.51 -14.17
C ASN A 99 16.96 0.35 -13.16
N SER A 100 17.79 0.57 -12.16
CA SER A 100 17.91 -0.29 -10.97
C SER A 100 16.64 -0.28 -10.12
N THR A 101 15.57 0.23 -10.68
CA THR A 101 14.24 0.20 -10.08
C THR A 101 13.24 -0.26 -11.12
N ALA A 102 13.11 -1.57 -11.32
CA ALA A 102 11.74 -2.08 -11.22
C ALA A 102 11.26 -1.49 -9.89
N SER A 103 10.42 -0.44 -9.93
CA SER A 103 10.01 0.27 -8.73
C SER A 103 9.55 -0.78 -7.74
N GLU A 104 10.19 -0.82 -6.56
CA GLU A 104 9.84 -1.81 -5.57
C GLU A 104 8.33 -1.81 -5.44
N HIS A 105 7.70 -2.98 -5.49
CA HIS A 105 6.26 -3.09 -5.30
C HIS A 105 5.98 -2.93 -3.81
N ILE A 106 5.56 -1.72 -3.40
CA ILE A 106 5.44 -1.34 -2.00
C ILE A 106 4.01 -0.89 -1.71
N ILE A 107 3.42 -1.51 -0.70
CA ILE A 107 2.22 -1.00 -0.03
C ILE A 107 2.69 0.07 0.95
N SER A 108 2.35 1.32 0.70
CA SER A 108 2.75 2.45 1.56
C SER A 108 1.90 2.55 2.81
N ASN A 109 0.63 2.13 2.73
CA ASN A 109 -0.26 2.13 3.88
C ASN A 109 -1.29 1.00 3.77
N PHE A 110 -1.55 0.34 4.91
CA PHE A 110 -2.66 -0.58 5.08
C PHE A 110 -3.35 -0.28 6.40
N CYS A 111 -4.56 0.24 6.33
CA CYS A 111 -5.32 0.71 7.49
C CYS A 111 -6.77 0.26 7.47
N ALA A 112 -7.43 0.38 8.61
CA ALA A 112 -8.86 0.19 8.78
C ALA A 112 -9.51 1.52 9.15
N ASP A 113 -10.80 1.69 8.83
CA ASP A 113 -11.61 2.83 9.27
C ASP A 113 -11.87 2.83 10.79
N TYR A 114 -11.67 1.67 11.44
CA TYR A 114 -11.65 1.52 12.91
C TYR A 114 -10.27 1.06 13.36
N ASP A 115 -9.69 1.73 14.34
CA ASP A 115 -8.45 1.28 14.98
C ASP A 115 -8.64 -0.04 15.73
N SER A 116 -7.56 -0.78 15.89
CA SER A 116 -7.55 -2.00 16.71
C SER A 116 -8.06 -1.71 18.13
N GLY A 117 -9.04 -2.50 18.58
CA GLY A 117 -9.70 -2.30 19.88
C GLY A 117 -10.88 -1.31 19.86
N LYS A 118 -11.19 -0.71 18.72
CA LYS A 118 -12.35 0.18 18.55
C LYS A 118 -13.43 -0.41 17.60
N ALA A 119 -13.06 -1.34 16.73
CA ALA A 119 -14.02 -2.10 15.94
C ALA A 119 -14.87 -2.99 16.83
N MET A 120 -16.18 -3.05 16.56
CA MET A 120 -17.13 -3.87 17.32
C MET A 120 -17.61 -5.07 16.51
N ALA A 121 -17.85 -6.17 17.16
CA ALA A 121 -18.50 -7.32 16.56
C ALA A 121 -19.87 -6.91 16.00
N GLY A 122 -20.16 -7.38 14.77
CA GLY A 122 -21.39 -7.02 14.05
C GLY A 122 -21.33 -5.70 13.29
N THR A 123 -20.27 -4.89 13.42
CA THR A 123 -20.09 -3.64 12.68
C THR A 123 -19.22 -3.87 11.45
N PRO A 124 -19.62 -3.35 10.27
CA PRO A 124 -18.75 -3.40 9.08
C PRO A 124 -17.47 -2.56 9.31
N VAL A 125 -16.33 -3.14 9.01
CA VAL A 125 -15.02 -2.49 9.03
C VAL A 125 -14.46 -2.47 7.62
N THR A 126 -13.98 -1.32 7.16
CA THR A 126 -13.38 -1.17 5.83
C THR A 126 -11.86 -1.05 5.95
N PHE A 127 -11.17 -1.98 5.30
CA PHE A 127 -9.73 -1.98 5.15
C PHE A 127 -9.35 -1.35 3.82
N THR A 128 -8.31 -0.53 3.82
CA THR A 128 -7.82 0.18 2.63
C THR A 128 -6.31 -0.01 2.49
N ALA A 129 -5.87 -0.40 1.29
CA ALA A 129 -4.45 -0.48 0.93
C ALA A 129 -4.08 0.65 -0.03
N THR A 130 -2.97 1.33 0.23
CA THR A 130 -2.41 2.37 -0.64
C THR A 130 -1.05 1.91 -1.15
N MET A 131 -0.80 2.09 -2.45
CA MET A 131 0.47 1.76 -3.08
C MET A 131 1.35 3.00 -3.19
N ASP A 132 2.63 2.86 -2.86
CA ASP A 132 3.63 3.89 -3.10
C ASP A 132 4.28 3.72 -4.48
N SER A 133 4.59 2.47 -4.82
CA SER A 133 5.34 2.16 -6.03
C SER A 133 4.93 0.80 -6.62
N GLY A 134 5.30 0.58 -7.88
CA GLY A 134 5.05 -0.65 -8.61
C GLY A 134 4.54 -0.40 -10.03
N VAL A 135 4.45 -1.45 -10.83
CA VAL A 135 3.98 -1.39 -12.22
C VAL A 135 2.47 -1.59 -12.27
N THR A 136 1.73 -0.56 -12.65
CA THR A 136 0.26 -0.63 -12.80
C THR A 136 -0.16 -1.51 -13.99
N PRO A 137 -1.38 -2.11 -13.96
CA PRO A 137 -2.40 -2.03 -12.93
C PRO A 137 -2.09 -2.91 -11.71
N PHE A 138 -2.66 -2.53 -10.56
CA PHE A 138 -2.62 -3.32 -9.34
C PHE A 138 -3.88 -4.16 -9.18
N SER A 139 -3.73 -5.29 -8.47
CA SER A 139 -4.86 -6.06 -7.96
C SER A 139 -4.59 -6.55 -6.55
N TYR A 140 -5.64 -6.69 -5.75
CA TYR A 140 -5.56 -6.89 -4.31
C TYR A 140 -6.34 -8.14 -3.89
N GLU A 141 -5.78 -8.88 -2.93
CA GLU A 141 -6.39 -10.01 -2.26
C GLU A 141 -6.35 -9.76 -0.76
N PHE A 142 -7.49 -9.90 -0.07
CA PHE A 142 -7.55 -9.68 1.38
C PHE A 142 -7.72 -11.00 2.11
N LEU A 143 -7.06 -11.10 3.28
CA LEU A 143 -7.03 -12.30 4.10
C LEU A 143 -7.37 -11.96 5.55
N ILE A 144 -8.03 -12.90 6.24
CA ILE A 144 -8.22 -12.86 7.70
C ILE A 144 -7.69 -14.16 8.27
N ASN A 145 -6.77 -14.06 9.24
CA ASN A 145 -6.07 -15.21 9.85
C ASN A 145 -5.44 -16.14 8.79
N GLY A 146 -4.95 -15.57 7.68
CA GLY A 146 -4.34 -16.32 6.59
C GLY A 146 -5.33 -16.95 5.59
N GLU A 147 -6.64 -16.85 5.82
CA GLU A 147 -7.66 -17.31 4.89
C GLU A 147 -8.09 -16.19 3.94
N VAL A 148 -8.13 -16.49 2.64
CA VAL A 148 -8.54 -15.51 1.62
C VAL A 148 -10.04 -15.25 1.74
N VAL A 149 -10.40 -13.99 2.07
CA VAL A 149 -11.79 -13.55 2.22
C VAL A 149 -12.26 -12.68 1.05
N GLN A 150 -11.32 -12.05 0.31
CA GLN A 150 -11.58 -11.45 -0.99
C GLN A 150 -10.53 -11.94 -1.97
N GLN A 151 -11.00 -12.54 -3.06
CA GLN A 151 -10.14 -12.97 -4.17
C GLN A 151 -9.58 -11.76 -4.91
N LYS A 152 -8.47 -11.98 -5.62
CA LYS A 152 -7.76 -10.98 -6.42
C LYS A 152 -8.72 -10.12 -7.27
N SER A 153 -8.71 -8.83 -7.05
CA SER A 153 -9.52 -7.83 -7.74
C SER A 153 -8.80 -6.48 -7.81
N GLU A 154 -9.27 -5.55 -8.63
CA GLU A 154 -8.71 -4.19 -8.73
C GLU A 154 -9.12 -3.28 -7.56
N LEU A 155 -10.02 -3.74 -6.68
CA LEU A 155 -10.47 -2.97 -5.53
C LEU A 155 -9.41 -3.00 -4.42
N ASN A 156 -8.87 -1.86 -4.10
CA ASN A 156 -7.91 -1.66 -3.01
C ASN A 156 -8.58 -1.53 -1.63
N THR A 157 -9.89 -1.70 -1.57
CA THR A 157 -10.69 -1.65 -0.34
C THR A 157 -11.47 -2.94 -0.15
N PHE A 158 -11.64 -3.34 1.10
CA PHE A 158 -12.42 -4.51 1.49
C PHE A 158 -13.18 -4.24 2.78
N THR A 159 -14.49 -4.46 2.76
CA THR A 159 -15.34 -4.33 3.94
C THR A 159 -15.69 -5.69 4.51
N TYR A 160 -15.43 -5.89 5.79
CA TYR A 160 -15.70 -7.13 6.50
C TYR A 160 -16.46 -6.88 7.80
N THR A 161 -17.36 -7.80 8.15
CA THR A 161 -18.10 -7.76 9.42
C THR A 161 -17.69 -8.95 10.27
N PHE A 162 -16.94 -8.69 11.33
CA PHE A 162 -16.57 -9.70 12.30
C PHE A 162 -17.80 -10.11 13.12
N SER A 163 -18.09 -11.41 13.18
CA SER A 163 -19.25 -11.92 13.93
C SER A 163 -19.04 -11.97 15.44
N GLU A 164 -17.78 -12.02 15.87
CA GLU A 164 -17.38 -12.21 17.26
C GLU A 164 -16.26 -11.23 17.63
N SER A 165 -16.19 -10.85 18.90
CA SER A 165 -15.03 -10.15 19.46
C SER A 165 -13.83 -11.08 19.52
N GLY A 166 -12.63 -10.54 19.35
CA GLY A 166 -11.41 -11.32 19.33
C GLY A 166 -10.25 -10.58 18.70
N SER A 167 -9.15 -11.31 18.49
CA SER A 167 -7.95 -10.80 17.83
C SER A 167 -7.77 -11.52 16.50
N TYR A 168 -7.54 -10.76 15.45
CA TYR A 168 -7.46 -11.23 14.07
C TYR A 168 -6.20 -10.69 13.40
N ASP A 169 -5.55 -11.50 12.59
CA ASP A 169 -4.53 -11.01 11.67
C ASP A 169 -5.21 -10.69 10.34
N VAL A 170 -5.17 -9.42 9.94
CA VAL A 170 -5.78 -8.97 8.68
C VAL A 170 -4.68 -8.58 7.72
N SER A 171 -4.65 -9.21 6.56
CA SER A 171 -3.60 -9.00 5.55
C SER A 171 -4.18 -8.55 4.23
N VAL A 172 -3.40 -7.77 3.51
CA VAL A 172 -3.60 -7.49 2.09
C VAL A 172 -2.39 -7.97 1.30
N ARG A 173 -2.64 -8.62 0.18
CA ARG A 173 -1.64 -8.89 -0.86
C ARG A 173 -1.95 -8.03 -2.06
N SER A 174 -0.99 -7.28 -2.50
CA SER A 174 -1.08 -6.52 -3.74
C SER A 174 -0.20 -7.18 -4.80
N TYR A 175 -0.71 -7.23 -6.03
CA TYR A 175 -0.02 -7.76 -7.19
C TYR A 175 0.04 -6.66 -8.25
N ASN A 176 1.19 -6.49 -8.87
CA ASN A 176 1.36 -5.54 -9.96
C ASN A 176 1.19 -6.23 -11.34
N ALA A 177 1.33 -5.46 -12.43
CA ALA A 177 1.17 -5.98 -13.80
C ALA A 177 2.17 -7.07 -14.20
N ILE A 178 3.26 -7.23 -13.47
CA ILE A 178 4.30 -8.24 -13.73
C ILE A 178 4.26 -9.40 -12.70
N ASP A 179 3.10 -9.57 -12.02
CA ASP A 179 2.87 -10.58 -10.98
C ASP A 179 3.85 -10.52 -9.79
N ASP A 180 4.53 -9.39 -9.60
CA ASP A 180 5.25 -9.13 -8.36
C ASP A 180 4.25 -8.85 -7.22
N CYS A 181 4.57 -9.30 -6.01
CA CYS A 181 3.63 -9.32 -4.90
C CYS A 181 4.22 -8.64 -3.66
N ALA A 182 3.45 -7.77 -3.05
CA ALA A 182 3.71 -7.24 -1.71
C ALA A 182 2.60 -7.68 -0.76
N GLU A 183 2.94 -7.89 0.50
CA GLU A 183 1.97 -8.23 1.56
C GLU A 183 2.20 -7.32 2.76
N GLU A 184 1.11 -6.78 3.31
CA GLU A 184 1.09 -6.03 4.56
C GLU A 184 0.06 -6.65 5.50
N THR A 185 0.34 -6.65 6.81
CA THR A 185 -0.53 -7.29 7.81
C THR A 185 -0.71 -6.41 9.05
N LEU A 186 -1.97 -6.18 9.40
CA LEU A 186 -2.37 -5.66 10.71
C LEU A 186 -2.44 -6.84 11.69
N TYR A 187 -1.37 -7.06 12.46
CA TYR A 187 -1.29 -8.14 13.43
C TYR A 187 -2.10 -7.82 14.67
N ASN A 188 -2.81 -8.84 15.18
CA ASN A 188 -3.62 -8.73 16.41
C ASN A 188 -4.64 -7.58 16.35
N TYR A 189 -5.26 -7.37 15.18
CA TYR A 189 -6.38 -6.44 15.06
C TYR A 189 -7.50 -6.88 15.99
N THR A 190 -7.79 -6.09 16.99
CA THR A 190 -8.71 -6.44 18.07
C THR A 190 -10.10 -5.90 17.78
N VAL A 191 -11.09 -6.79 17.78
CA VAL A 191 -12.52 -6.51 17.72
C VAL A 191 -13.11 -6.69 19.11
N VAL A 192 -13.84 -5.68 19.60
CA VAL A 192 -14.47 -5.70 20.92
C VAL A 192 -15.95 -6.12 20.85
N ASP A 193 -16.50 -6.47 21.99
CA ASP A 193 -17.95 -6.68 22.09
C ASP A 193 -18.71 -5.38 21.80
N ALA A 194 -19.91 -5.51 21.22
CA ALA A 194 -20.73 -4.35 20.94
C ALA A 194 -21.13 -3.61 22.22
N TYR A 195 -21.01 -2.27 22.20
CA TYR A 195 -21.48 -1.38 23.26
C TYR A 195 -22.16 -0.17 22.64
N GLU A 196 -22.84 0.64 23.44
CA GLU A 196 -23.52 1.85 22.99
C GLU A 196 -22.96 3.08 23.75
N SER A 197 -22.94 4.23 23.07
CA SER A 197 -22.55 5.52 23.64
C SER A 197 -23.48 6.62 23.12
N GLU A 198 -23.91 7.52 24.00
CA GLU A 198 -24.66 8.72 23.62
C GLU A 198 -23.75 9.82 23.04
N SER A 199 -22.45 9.74 23.30
CA SER A 199 -21.42 10.64 22.76
C SER A 199 -20.72 10.01 21.58
N PRO A 200 -20.17 10.81 20.64
CA PRO A 200 -19.37 10.29 19.56
C PRO A 200 -18.11 9.60 20.10
N VAL A 201 -17.61 8.62 19.37
CA VAL A 201 -16.36 7.93 19.63
C VAL A 201 -15.48 8.04 18.41
N ILE A 202 -14.24 8.49 18.56
CA ILE A 202 -13.26 8.47 17.49
C ILE A 202 -12.78 7.03 17.34
N CYS A 203 -13.11 6.41 16.20
CA CYS A 203 -12.84 4.99 15.98
C CYS A 203 -11.58 4.71 15.17
N GLY A 204 -11.07 5.70 14.46
CA GLY A 204 -9.82 5.56 13.71
C GLY A 204 -9.25 6.92 13.36
N ILE A 205 -7.92 7.04 13.49
CA ILE A 205 -7.15 8.18 12.98
C ILE A 205 -5.95 7.60 12.24
N HIS A 206 -5.79 7.95 10.99
CA HIS A 206 -4.70 7.44 10.16
C HIS A 206 -4.20 8.49 9.17
N THR A 207 -2.96 8.35 8.74
CA THR A 207 -2.37 9.09 7.63
C THR A 207 -2.59 8.36 6.32
N ASP A 208 -2.57 9.08 5.21
CA ASP A 208 -2.54 8.50 3.85
C ASP A 208 -1.21 7.81 3.52
N LYS A 209 -0.19 7.96 4.40
CA LYS A 209 1.15 7.40 4.24
C LYS A 209 1.69 6.86 5.56
N ASP A 210 2.33 5.69 5.52
CA ASP A 210 3.02 5.11 6.70
C ASP A 210 4.38 5.78 6.97
N TYR A 211 4.98 6.36 5.93
CA TYR A 211 6.25 7.08 5.99
C TYR A 211 6.10 8.44 5.31
N ILE A 212 6.53 9.48 5.98
CA ILE A 212 6.50 10.86 5.47
C ILE A 212 7.95 11.32 5.34
N GLY A 213 8.40 11.40 4.09
CA GLY A 213 9.78 11.75 3.72
C GLY A 213 9.91 13.15 3.12
N GLU A 214 11.16 13.54 2.83
CA GLU A 214 11.48 14.85 2.24
C GLU A 214 10.84 15.08 0.86
N SER A 215 10.56 14.02 0.13
CA SER A 215 9.93 14.09 -1.19
C SER A 215 8.41 14.29 -1.14
N ASP A 216 7.81 14.11 0.02
CA ASP A 216 6.37 14.29 0.19
C ASP A 216 6.00 15.76 0.25
N ASN A 217 5.07 16.16 -0.62
CA ASN A 217 4.60 17.56 -0.63
C ASN A 217 3.48 17.78 0.40
N ASN A 218 2.78 16.72 0.78
CA ASN A 218 1.64 16.80 1.69
C ASN A 218 1.44 15.49 2.44
N VAL A 219 0.69 15.57 3.53
CA VAL A 219 0.11 14.43 4.25
C VAL A 219 -1.34 14.74 4.56
N THR A 220 -2.20 13.72 4.46
CA THR A 220 -3.60 13.81 4.85
C THR A 220 -3.84 12.94 6.06
N ILE A 221 -4.41 13.51 7.11
CA ILE A 221 -4.86 12.79 8.29
C ILE A 221 -6.37 12.65 8.20
N THR A 222 -6.87 11.43 8.25
CA THR A 222 -8.30 11.12 8.24
C THR A 222 -8.72 10.63 9.61
N ALA A 223 -9.80 11.20 10.14
CA ALA A 223 -10.41 10.77 11.39
C ALA A 223 -11.82 10.23 11.15
N ASN A 224 -12.13 9.07 11.75
CA ASN A 224 -13.45 8.47 11.66
C ASN A 224 -14.12 8.47 13.03
N ALA A 225 -15.42 8.71 13.06
CA ALA A 225 -16.23 8.69 14.28
C ALA A 225 -17.51 7.90 14.07
N PHE A 226 -17.99 7.32 15.15
CA PHE A 226 -19.27 6.60 15.22
C PHE A 226 -19.94 6.84 16.56
N MET A 227 -21.17 6.35 16.75
CA MET A 227 -22.01 6.61 17.92
C MET A 227 -22.38 8.10 18.09
N GLY A 228 -23.06 8.45 19.15
CA GLY A 228 -23.69 9.77 19.27
C GLY A 228 -24.74 10.00 18.18
N THR A 229 -24.91 11.24 17.76
CA THR A 229 -25.93 11.64 16.77
C THR A 229 -25.28 12.33 15.58
N ALA A 230 -25.29 11.68 14.42
CA ALA A 230 -24.83 12.31 13.16
C ALA A 230 -25.70 13.51 12.73
N PRO A 231 -25.18 14.50 11.98
CA PRO A 231 -23.82 14.54 11.42
C PRO A 231 -22.75 14.92 12.44
N TYR A 232 -21.53 14.52 12.15
CA TYR A 232 -20.36 14.90 12.95
C TYR A 232 -19.65 16.11 12.34
N GLN A 233 -18.98 16.87 13.21
CA GLN A 233 -18.04 17.92 12.82
C GLN A 233 -16.67 17.58 13.44
N TYR A 234 -15.61 17.79 12.66
CA TYR A 234 -14.25 17.49 13.01
C TYR A 234 -13.45 18.78 13.12
N LYS A 235 -12.59 18.85 14.12
CA LYS A 235 -11.59 19.90 14.28
C LYS A 235 -10.24 19.26 14.48
N PHE A 236 -9.24 19.77 13.80
CA PHE A 236 -7.86 19.31 13.89
C PHE A 236 -6.95 20.42 14.34
N THR A 237 -6.02 20.10 15.23
CA THR A 237 -5.03 21.06 15.75
C THR A 237 -3.65 20.38 15.74
N LEU A 238 -2.76 20.85 14.84
CA LEU A 238 -1.38 20.39 14.73
C LEU A 238 -0.50 21.12 15.75
N ASP A 239 0.34 20.39 16.49
CA ASP A 239 1.42 20.89 17.34
C ASP A 239 1.02 22.12 18.19
N ASN A 240 -0.04 21.97 18.99
CA ASN A 240 -0.56 23.04 19.83
C ASN A 240 -0.98 24.32 19.10
N GLY A 241 -1.38 24.21 17.84
CA GLY A 241 -1.93 25.34 17.07
C GLY A 241 -1.04 25.87 15.97
N LEU A 242 0.00 25.12 15.56
CA LEU A 242 0.80 25.43 14.39
C LEU A 242 -0.06 25.50 13.11
N LEU A 243 -1.02 24.57 12.98
CA LEU A 243 -2.05 24.59 11.93
C LEU A 243 -3.37 24.15 12.57
N VAL A 244 -4.46 24.83 12.25
CA VAL A 244 -5.79 24.53 12.80
C VAL A 244 -6.82 24.50 11.68
N GLN A 245 -7.60 23.40 11.63
CA GLN A 245 -8.85 23.34 10.90
C GLN A 245 -9.97 23.38 11.91
N ASP A 246 -10.77 24.43 11.90
CA ASP A 246 -11.94 24.56 12.78
C ASP A 246 -13.04 23.55 12.42
N TYR A 247 -14.01 23.36 13.31
CA TYR A 247 -15.11 22.42 13.14
C TYR A 247 -15.78 22.53 11.77
N SER A 248 -15.70 21.46 11.02
CA SER A 248 -16.31 21.27 9.70
C SER A 248 -16.81 19.83 9.55
N ASP A 249 -17.56 19.54 8.52
CA ASP A 249 -17.99 18.19 8.15
C ASP A 249 -16.91 17.39 7.40
N ASP A 250 -15.78 18.03 7.08
CA ASP A 250 -14.61 17.37 6.49
C ASP A 250 -13.84 16.62 7.58
N ASN A 251 -13.76 15.33 7.44
CA ASN A 251 -13.00 14.44 8.33
C ASN A 251 -11.54 14.25 7.92
N ASN A 252 -11.09 15.01 6.90
CA ASN A 252 -9.72 15.00 6.42
C ASN A 252 -9.02 16.30 6.80
N PHE A 253 -7.81 16.18 7.29
CA PHE A 253 -6.92 17.29 7.61
C PHE A 253 -5.70 17.25 6.68
N PHE A 254 -5.66 18.21 5.76
CA PHE A 254 -4.59 18.32 4.79
C PHE A 254 -3.46 19.20 5.33
N ILE A 255 -2.25 18.70 5.34
CA ILE A 255 -1.04 19.38 5.76
C ILE A 255 -0.11 19.51 4.54
N ASP A 256 0.12 20.75 4.07
CA ASP A 256 1.16 21.04 3.08
C ASP A 256 2.51 21.11 3.79
N MET A 257 3.36 20.12 3.54
CA MET A 257 4.64 19.94 4.21
C MET A 257 5.63 21.10 3.99
N HIS A 258 5.43 21.90 2.94
CA HIS A 258 6.32 22.99 2.56
C HIS A 258 5.78 24.36 2.91
N LYS A 259 4.54 24.49 3.40
CA LYS A 259 3.85 25.78 3.57
C LYS A 259 3.02 25.85 4.85
N LEU A 260 3.56 25.43 5.98
CA LEU A 260 2.85 25.52 7.26
C LEU A 260 2.66 26.96 7.73
N ASP A 261 3.60 27.83 7.39
CA ASP A 261 3.48 29.26 7.60
C ASP A 261 3.52 29.98 6.24
N TYR A 262 2.36 30.43 5.78
CA TYR A 262 2.22 31.15 4.51
C TYR A 262 3.02 32.47 4.46
N GLU A 263 3.33 33.08 5.62
CA GLU A 263 4.10 34.30 5.69
C GLU A 263 5.63 34.04 5.61
N ASN A 264 6.10 32.91 6.17
CA ASN A 264 7.52 32.59 6.26
C ASN A 264 7.95 31.39 5.42
N ASN A 265 7.02 30.68 4.77
CA ASN A 265 7.27 29.49 3.94
C ASN A 265 8.10 28.42 4.67
N THR A 266 7.73 28.18 5.94
CA THR A 266 8.46 27.27 6.84
C THR A 266 7.93 25.84 6.63
N PRO A 267 8.78 24.86 6.30
CA PRO A 267 8.39 23.47 6.20
C PRO A 267 8.11 22.87 7.60
N LEU A 268 7.37 21.76 7.63
CA LEU A 268 7.23 20.96 8.84
C LEU A 268 8.60 20.39 9.23
N GLU A 269 8.97 20.49 10.51
CA GLU A 269 10.27 20.03 10.98
C GLU A 269 10.37 18.49 10.99
N ILE A 270 11.60 17.98 11.03
CA ILE A 270 11.84 16.54 11.23
C ILE A 270 11.51 16.18 12.68
N GLY A 271 10.78 15.09 12.88
CA GLY A 271 10.49 14.58 14.21
C GLY A 271 9.04 14.16 14.37
N ASP A 272 8.66 13.97 15.64
CA ASP A 272 7.30 13.61 16.03
C ASP A 272 6.40 14.85 16.01
N HIS A 273 5.25 14.72 15.36
CA HIS A 273 4.20 15.72 15.30
C HIS A 273 2.91 15.15 15.86
N THR A 274 2.18 15.97 16.62
CA THR A 274 0.92 15.55 17.25
C THR A 274 -0.25 16.35 16.70
N VAL A 275 -1.31 15.63 16.33
CA VAL A 275 -2.59 16.23 15.95
C VAL A 275 -3.63 15.87 16.99
N LEU A 276 -4.20 16.90 17.62
CA LEU A 276 -5.40 16.77 18.43
C LEU A 276 -6.61 16.77 17.49
N VAL A 277 -7.36 15.67 17.50
CA VAL A 277 -8.63 15.54 16.80
C VAL A 277 -9.76 15.70 17.79
N GLU A 278 -10.66 16.63 17.52
CA GLU A 278 -11.88 16.85 18.29
C GLU A 278 -13.09 16.58 17.38
N VAL A 279 -14.02 15.74 17.83
CA VAL A 279 -15.27 15.44 17.13
C VAL A 279 -16.44 15.93 17.93
N LYS A 280 -17.39 16.54 17.26
CA LYS A 280 -18.65 17.00 17.84
C LYS A 280 -19.83 16.44 17.08
N ASP A 281 -20.79 15.85 17.77
CA ASP A 281 -22.04 15.35 17.20
C ASP A 281 -23.12 16.44 17.05
N ALA A 282 -24.25 16.08 16.43
CA ALA A 282 -25.37 17.01 16.21
C ALA A 282 -26.03 17.50 17.50
N ASN A 283 -25.89 16.79 18.61
CA ASN A 283 -26.39 17.19 19.92
C ASN A 283 -25.38 18.06 20.70
N GLY A 284 -24.17 18.26 20.16
CA GLY A 284 -23.11 19.01 20.79
C GLY A 284 -22.25 18.19 21.76
N ASN A 285 -22.45 16.88 21.85
CA ASN A 285 -21.55 16.00 22.58
C ASN A 285 -20.20 15.90 21.85
N THR A 286 -19.10 15.80 22.58
CA THR A 286 -17.75 15.84 22.01
C THR A 286 -16.92 14.63 22.45
N ALA A 287 -15.99 14.25 21.61
CA ALA A 287 -14.86 13.37 21.91
C ALA A 287 -13.57 13.98 21.37
N SER A 288 -12.44 13.62 21.95
CA SER A 288 -11.12 14.08 21.47
C SER A 288 -10.08 12.97 21.65
N GLU A 289 -9.11 12.95 20.72
CA GLU A 289 -7.99 12.00 20.74
C GLU A 289 -6.75 12.64 20.12
N GLU A 290 -5.57 12.30 20.61
CA GLU A 290 -4.29 12.71 20.05
C GLU A 290 -3.74 11.61 19.14
N PHE A 291 -3.26 12.00 17.97
CA PHE A 291 -2.59 11.16 17.01
C PHE A 291 -1.19 11.69 16.75
N THR A 292 -0.18 10.82 16.78
CA THR A 292 1.22 11.20 16.51
C THR A 292 1.70 10.55 15.23
N PHE A 293 2.33 11.34 14.37
CA PHE A 293 3.02 10.88 13.16
C PHE A 293 4.46 11.40 13.14
N VAL A 294 5.31 10.77 12.34
CA VAL A 294 6.75 11.09 12.28
C VAL A 294 7.10 11.61 10.90
N VAL A 295 7.75 12.78 10.86
CA VAL A 295 8.40 13.31 9.66
C VAL A 295 9.87 12.94 9.70
N ASN A 296 10.35 12.24 8.70
CA ASN A 296 11.74 11.79 8.61
C ASN A 296 12.31 12.08 7.22
N TYR A 297 13.30 12.95 7.17
CA TYR A 297 14.02 13.30 5.95
C TYR A 297 15.29 12.47 5.74
N ASP A 298 15.43 11.34 6.42
CA ASP A 298 16.58 10.47 6.19
C ASP A 298 16.62 10.02 4.74
N LYS A 299 17.70 10.37 4.10
CA LYS A 299 17.99 10.07 2.70
C LYS A 299 17.96 8.57 2.47
N MET A 300 17.21 8.17 1.45
CA MET A 300 17.41 6.86 0.82
C MET A 300 18.83 6.72 0.26
#